data_70975fe1c1b08709ee00f3d001d0a2e5
#
_entry.id   70975fe1c1b08709ee00f3d001d0a2e5
#
_cell.length_a   1.000
_cell.length_b   1.000
_cell.length_c   1.000
_cell.angle_alpha   90.00
_cell.angle_beta   90.00
_cell.angle_gamma   90.00
#
_symmetry.space_group_name_H-M   'P 1'
#
loop_
_entity.id
_entity.type
_entity.pdbx_description
1 polymer ?
#
loop_
_entity_poly.entity_id
_entity_poly.type
_entity_poly.pdbx_seq_one_letter_code
_entity_poly.pdbx_strand_id
1 'polypeptide(L)'
;SKNHEFWCAVYKETGISTIASNLIIGDKISVGGGVRKASKNFPRIINLEFIKIISLEKNLSETNPICKKCNKKMKSKGRNQGFQCIKCGAKNLKKTTIEIPRKIKKQLYIPKISAHRHLTRPLQRTGKTNKTIAFDNSQSWFCVYEK
;
A
#
# COMPACT_ATOMS: atom_id res chain seq x y z
N SER A 1 20.47 8.74 -7.47
CA SER A 1 19.56 9.30 -6.44
C SER A 1 19.89 8.66 -5.12
N LYS A 2 20.13 9.45 -4.08
CA LYS A 2 20.32 8.93 -2.72
C LYS A 2 18.99 8.35 -2.23
N ASN A 3 18.97 7.10 -1.82
CA ASN A 3 17.80 6.50 -1.19
C ASN A 3 17.63 7.15 0.20
N HIS A 4 16.47 7.73 0.45
CA HIS A 4 16.11 8.28 1.75
C HIS A 4 14.95 7.47 2.33
N GLU A 5 15.04 7.15 3.61
CA GLU A 5 13.96 6.51 4.35
C GLU A 5 13.06 7.57 5.00
N PHE A 6 11.76 7.37 4.91
CA PHE A 6 10.77 8.24 5.51
C PHE A 6 9.78 7.43 6.35
N TRP A 7 9.50 7.94 7.52
CA TRP A 7 8.45 7.38 8.37
C TRP A 7 7.09 7.94 7.95
N CYS A 8 6.13 7.04 7.76
CA CYS A 8 4.75 7.40 7.43
C CYS A 8 3.80 6.87 8.50
N ALA A 9 2.88 7.73 8.94
CA ALA A 9 1.81 7.35 9.85
C ALA A 9 0.48 7.30 9.12
N VAL A 10 -0.27 6.25 9.36
CA VAL A 10 -1.62 6.05 8.82
C VAL A 10 -2.57 5.78 9.96
N TYR A 11 -3.63 6.56 10.07
CA TYR A 11 -4.61 6.42 11.14
C TYR A 11 -5.75 5.51 10.71
N LYS A 12 -6.22 4.65 11.62
CA LYS A 12 -7.28 3.67 11.36
C LYS A 12 -8.58 4.33 10.88
N GLU A 13 -8.91 5.46 11.43
CA GLU A 13 -10.12 6.23 11.15
C GLU A 13 -10.19 6.72 9.70
N THR A 14 -9.05 6.90 9.05
CA THR A 14 -8.97 7.34 7.65
C THR A 14 -9.45 6.28 6.66
N GLY A 15 -9.44 5.01 7.04
CA GLY A 15 -9.76 3.87 6.18
C GLY A 15 -8.65 3.48 5.20
N ILE A 16 -7.63 4.33 4.96
CA ILE A 16 -6.49 3.96 4.10
C ILE A 16 -5.46 3.08 4.83
N SER A 17 -5.60 2.87 6.13
CA SER A 17 -4.77 1.95 6.92
C SER A 17 -4.84 0.51 6.41
N THR A 18 -6.01 0.05 5.95
CA THR A 18 -6.18 -1.27 5.34
C THR A 18 -5.41 -1.41 4.03
N ILE A 19 -5.27 -0.33 3.28
CA ILE A 19 -4.46 -0.32 2.04
C ILE A 19 -2.97 -0.38 2.42
N ALA A 20 -2.55 0.43 3.38
CA ALA A 20 -1.17 0.45 3.86
C ALA A 20 -0.73 -0.92 4.40
N SER A 21 -1.58 -1.61 5.17
CA SER A 21 -1.27 -2.95 5.71
C SER A 21 -1.19 -4.06 4.66
N ASN A 22 -1.70 -3.83 3.45
CA ASN A 22 -1.58 -4.76 2.33
C ASN A 22 -0.41 -4.46 1.39
N LEU A 23 0.40 -3.44 1.68
CA LEU A 23 1.64 -3.18 0.94
C LEU A 23 2.72 -4.19 1.33
N ILE A 24 3.57 -4.54 0.37
CA ILE A 24 4.75 -5.40 0.58
C ILE A 24 5.99 -4.72 0.04
N ILE A 25 7.15 -5.20 0.47
CA ILE A 25 8.45 -4.74 -0.02
C ILE A 25 8.50 -4.91 -1.55
N GLY A 26 8.96 -3.87 -2.24
CA GLY A 26 9.01 -3.81 -3.70
C GLY A 26 7.84 -3.05 -4.34
N ASP A 27 6.72 -2.84 -3.63
CA ASP A 27 5.65 -1.99 -4.14
C ASP A 27 6.15 -0.56 -4.36
N LYS A 28 5.82 0.03 -5.51
CA LYS A 28 6.10 1.44 -5.79
C LYS A 28 4.84 2.27 -5.56
N ILE A 29 4.96 3.22 -4.66
CA ILE A 29 3.85 4.08 -4.26
C ILE A 29 4.27 5.55 -4.28
N SER A 30 3.30 6.43 -4.44
CA SER A 30 3.44 7.86 -4.15
C SER A 30 2.52 8.18 -2.98
N VAL A 31 3.03 8.84 -1.99
CA VAL A 31 2.29 9.21 -0.80
C VAL A 31 2.41 10.70 -0.55
N GLY A 32 1.43 11.27 0.13
CA GLY A 32 1.49 12.65 0.56
C GLY A 32 0.63 12.88 1.78
N GLY A 33 0.92 13.97 2.47
CA GLY A 33 0.22 14.34 3.69
C GLY A 33 0.96 15.38 4.51
N GLY A 34 0.45 15.67 5.68
CA GLY A 34 1.02 16.64 6.61
C GLY A 34 2.32 16.14 7.25
N VAL A 35 3.37 16.93 7.20
CA VAL A 35 4.67 16.59 7.81
C VAL A 35 4.71 17.04 9.26
N ARG A 36 4.83 16.09 10.18
CA ARG A 36 5.13 16.35 11.59
C ARG A 36 6.63 16.52 11.78
N LYS A 37 7.05 17.61 12.36
CA LYS A 37 8.47 17.85 12.70
C LYS A 37 9.00 16.79 13.65
N ALA A 38 10.28 16.49 13.55
CA ALA A 38 10.97 15.64 14.53
C ALA A 38 10.86 16.24 15.93
N SER A 39 10.76 15.38 16.93
CA SER A 39 10.82 15.72 18.36
C SER A 39 11.91 14.93 19.03
N LYS A 40 12.17 15.18 20.34
CA LYS A 40 13.20 14.48 21.10
C LYS A 40 13.09 12.95 21.02
N ASN A 41 11.84 12.43 20.96
CA ASN A 41 11.57 10.99 21.01
C ASN A 41 11.09 10.38 19.70
N PHE A 42 10.84 11.19 18.67
CA PHE A 42 10.28 10.70 17.40
C PHE A 42 10.93 11.37 16.20
N PRO A 43 11.24 10.62 15.14
CA PRO A 43 11.71 11.19 13.88
C PRO A 43 10.64 12.04 13.20
N ARG A 44 11.03 12.69 12.11
CA ARG A 44 10.07 13.35 11.21
C ARG A 44 9.16 12.32 10.59
N ILE A 45 7.84 12.56 10.60
CA ILE A 45 6.81 11.63 10.14
C ILE A 45 5.89 12.33 9.15
N ILE A 46 5.51 11.66 8.10
CA ILE A 46 4.47 12.09 7.16
C ILE A 46 3.14 11.44 7.58
N ASN A 47 2.18 12.24 8.02
CA ASN A 47 0.81 11.78 8.28
C ASN A 47 0.10 11.65 6.94
N LEU A 48 -0.15 10.42 6.49
CA LEU A 48 -0.64 10.17 5.14
C LEU A 48 -2.09 10.64 4.95
N GLU A 49 -2.30 11.41 3.90
CA GLU A 49 -3.59 11.87 3.41
C GLU A 49 -3.97 11.22 2.07
N PHE A 50 -3.03 10.59 1.40
CA PHE A 50 -3.31 9.72 0.26
C PHE A 50 -2.21 8.69 0.04
N ILE A 51 -2.57 7.60 -0.62
CA ILE A 51 -1.65 6.58 -1.14
C ILE A 51 -2.02 6.33 -2.60
N LYS A 52 -1.11 6.63 -3.53
CA LYS A 52 -1.24 6.28 -4.94
C LYS A 52 -0.34 5.09 -5.24
N ILE A 53 -0.92 3.97 -5.62
CA ILE A 53 -0.16 2.79 -6.02
C ILE A 53 0.25 2.94 -7.49
N ILE A 54 1.56 2.93 -7.73
CA ILE A 54 2.18 3.05 -9.05
C ILE A 54 2.38 1.67 -9.65
N SER A 55 2.99 0.76 -8.91
CA SER A 55 3.12 -0.65 -9.29
C SER A 55 3.08 -1.54 -8.06
N LEU A 56 2.57 -2.75 -8.23
CA LEU A 56 2.51 -3.77 -7.21
C LEU A 56 3.51 -4.87 -7.53
N GLU A 57 4.28 -5.28 -6.54
CA GLU A 57 5.13 -6.45 -6.61
C GLU A 57 4.31 -7.73 -6.44
N LYS A 58 4.79 -8.83 -6.99
CA LYS A 58 4.14 -10.14 -6.86
C LYS A 58 4.25 -10.64 -5.42
N ASN A 59 3.12 -10.96 -4.82
CA ASN A 59 3.10 -11.58 -3.50
C ASN A 59 3.32 -13.08 -3.64
N LEU A 60 4.57 -13.50 -3.53
CA LEU A 60 4.98 -14.89 -3.68
C LEU A 60 5.04 -15.57 -2.32
N SER A 61 4.45 -16.75 -2.22
CA SER A 61 4.52 -17.61 -1.03
C SER A 61 4.98 -19.01 -1.38
N GLU A 62 5.79 -19.56 -0.52
CA GLU A 62 6.22 -20.95 -0.65
C GLU A 62 5.21 -21.89 -0.01
N THR A 63 4.84 -22.92 -0.74
CA THR A 63 3.96 -23.98 -0.25
C THR A 63 4.53 -25.36 -0.55
N ASN A 64 4.03 -26.36 0.17
CA ASN A 64 4.40 -27.74 -0.12
C ASN A 64 4.00 -28.10 -1.55
N PRO A 65 4.84 -28.82 -2.30
CA PRO A 65 4.58 -29.15 -3.69
C PRO A 65 3.37 -30.05 -3.87
N ILE A 66 2.75 -29.99 -5.05
CA ILE A 66 1.67 -30.86 -5.46
C ILE A 66 2.28 -32.06 -6.18
N CYS A 67 1.84 -33.27 -5.83
CA CYS A 67 2.29 -34.51 -6.47
C CYS A 67 1.80 -34.57 -7.92
N LYS A 68 2.71 -34.69 -8.88
CA LYS A 68 2.39 -34.80 -10.32
C LYS A 68 1.56 -36.03 -10.69
N LYS A 69 1.68 -37.14 -9.90
CA LYS A 69 0.93 -38.39 -10.15
C LYS A 69 -0.47 -38.36 -9.53
N CYS A 70 -0.62 -37.83 -8.33
CA CYS A 70 -1.84 -37.95 -7.54
C CYS A 70 -2.59 -36.63 -7.39
N ASN A 71 -2.01 -35.52 -7.85
CA ASN A 71 -2.51 -34.14 -7.72
C ASN A 71 -2.86 -33.74 -6.27
N LYS A 72 -2.22 -34.37 -5.28
CA LYS A 72 -2.39 -34.10 -3.85
C LYS A 72 -1.20 -33.31 -3.31
N LYS A 73 -1.46 -32.42 -2.37
CA LYS A 73 -0.41 -31.65 -1.66
C LYS A 73 0.46 -32.63 -0.87
N MET A 74 1.78 -32.56 -1.07
CA MET A 74 2.74 -33.43 -0.38
C MET A 74 2.93 -32.98 1.07
N LYS A 75 3.31 -33.89 1.96
CA LYS A 75 3.70 -33.58 3.34
C LYS A 75 5.21 -33.45 3.46
N SER A 76 5.66 -32.57 4.35
CA SER A 76 7.06 -32.45 4.73
C SER A 76 7.48 -33.69 5.52
N LYS A 77 8.68 -34.19 5.26
CA LYS A 77 9.27 -35.33 5.99
C LYS A 77 10.06 -34.89 7.24
N GLY A 78 10.32 -33.63 7.35
CA GLY A 78 11.14 -33.03 8.42
C GLY A 78 12.09 -31.99 7.87
N ARG A 79 12.91 -31.40 8.76
CA ARG A 79 13.87 -30.37 8.41
C ARG A 79 14.87 -30.90 7.39
N ASN A 80 14.94 -30.25 6.21
CA ASN A 80 15.82 -30.59 5.09
C ASN A 80 15.63 -32.01 4.46
N GLN A 81 14.52 -32.72 4.78
CA GLN A 81 14.25 -34.05 4.23
C GLN A 81 13.29 -34.03 3.02
N GLY A 82 12.87 -32.83 2.60
CA GLY A 82 11.98 -32.67 1.46
C GLY A 82 10.52 -33.05 1.76
N PHE A 83 9.79 -33.45 0.70
CA PHE A 83 8.35 -33.69 0.72
C PHE A 83 8.05 -35.08 0.14
N GLN A 84 7.00 -35.72 0.65
CA GLN A 84 6.53 -37.00 0.16
C GLN A 84 5.01 -37.00 -0.01
N CYS A 85 4.57 -37.61 -1.10
CA CYS A 85 3.16 -37.88 -1.33
C CYS A 85 2.70 -39.06 -0.49
N ILE A 86 1.66 -38.85 0.33
CA ILE A 86 1.13 -39.92 1.18
C ILE A 86 0.48 -41.05 0.35
N LYS A 87 -0.08 -40.72 -0.84
CA LYS A 87 -0.82 -41.67 -1.66
C LYS A 87 0.10 -42.57 -2.49
N CYS A 88 1.16 -42.02 -3.11
CA CYS A 88 2.00 -42.79 -4.04
C CYS A 88 3.49 -42.82 -3.66
N GLY A 89 3.88 -42.26 -2.51
CA GLY A 89 5.27 -42.27 -2.05
C GLY A 89 6.23 -41.35 -2.83
N ALA A 90 5.79 -40.70 -3.90
CA ALA A 90 6.64 -39.81 -4.71
C ALA A 90 7.30 -38.76 -3.84
N LYS A 91 8.59 -38.49 -4.07
CA LYS A 91 9.39 -37.51 -3.31
C LYS A 91 9.64 -36.24 -4.12
N ASN A 92 9.75 -35.09 -3.45
CA ASN A 92 10.21 -33.82 -4.01
C ASN A 92 11.07 -33.13 -2.96
N LEU A 93 12.13 -32.47 -3.40
CA LEU A 93 13.03 -31.75 -2.49
C LEU A 93 12.68 -30.24 -2.35
N LYS A 94 12.02 -29.68 -3.38
CA LYS A 94 11.77 -28.25 -3.45
C LYS A 94 10.31 -27.91 -3.13
N LYS A 95 10.10 -26.81 -2.45
CA LYS A 95 8.79 -26.17 -2.32
C LYS A 95 8.33 -25.62 -3.66
N THR A 96 7.04 -25.39 -3.80
CA THR A 96 6.47 -24.70 -4.95
C THR A 96 6.12 -23.29 -4.55
N THR A 97 6.53 -22.34 -5.36
CA THR A 97 6.15 -20.93 -5.19
C THR A 97 4.79 -20.72 -5.83
N ILE A 98 3.89 -20.11 -5.11
CA ILE A 98 2.56 -19.68 -5.60
C ILE A 98 2.42 -18.17 -5.46
N GLU A 99 1.74 -17.54 -6.40
CA GLU A 99 1.39 -16.14 -6.32
C GLU A 99 0.06 -16.00 -5.56
N ILE A 100 0.07 -15.23 -4.47
CA ILE A 100 -1.13 -14.93 -3.69
C ILE A 100 -1.76 -13.68 -4.27
N PRO A 101 -3.06 -13.72 -4.66
CA PRO A 101 -3.75 -12.57 -5.18
C PRO A 101 -3.73 -11.39 -4.20
N ARG A 102 -3.42 -10.20 -4.70
CA ARG A 102 -3.39 -8.96 -3.92
C ARG A 102 -4.80 -8.38 -3.80
N LYS A 103 -5.18 -7.96 -2.59
CA LYS A 103 -6.48 -7.31 -2.32
C LYS A 103 -6.51 -5.83 -2.73
N ILE A 104 -5.36 -5.24 -3.01
CA ILE A 104 -5.22 -3.84 -3.41
C ILE A 104 -4.97 -3.72 -4.91
N LYS A 105 -5.40 -2.60 -5.49
CA LYS A 105 -5.32 -2.33 -6.94
C LYS A 105 -4.44 -1.10 -7.21
N LYS A 106 -3.92 -1.00 -8.43
CA LYS A 106 -3.17 0.16 -8.91
C LYS A 106 -4.11 1.34 -9.11
N GLN A 107 -4.27 2.16 -8.07
CA GLN A 107 -5.14 3.36 -8.07
C GLN A 107 -4.73 4.33 -6.97
N LEU A 108 -5.40 5.48 -6.92
CA LEU A 108 -5.29 6.45 -5.83
C LEU A 108 -6.30 6.10 -4.73
N TYR A 109 -5.81 6.02 -3.50
CA TYR A 109 -6.60 5.85 -2.29
C TYR A 109 -6.53 7.12 -1.46
N ILE A 110 -7.70 7.62 -1.07
CA ILE A 110 -7.86 8.79 -0.20
C ILE A 110 -8.67 8.40 1.04
N PRO A 111 -8.58 9.16 2.14
CA PRO A 111 -9.38 8.93 3.33
C PRO A 111 -10.88 8.98 3.05
N LYS A 112 -11.66 8.44 3.99
CA LYS A 112 -13.12 8.63 4.02
C LYS A 112 -13.45 10.12 4.12
N ILE A 113 -14.59 10.53 3.59
CA ILE A 113 -15.03 11.94 3.59
C ILE A 113 -14.98 12.55 4.99
N SER A 114 -15.42 11.81 6.01
CA SER A 114 -15.38 12.25 7.42
C SER A 114 -13.99 12.48 7.98
N ALA A 115 -12.96 11.95 7.34
CA ALA A 115 -11.55 12.08 7.74
C ALA A 115 -10.74 12.98 6.78
N HIS A 116 -11.42 13.68 5.86
CA HIS A 116 -10.75 14.63 4.98
C HIS A 116 -10.23 15.82 5.77
N ARG A 117 -9.00 16.20 5.49
CA ARG A 117 -8.37 17.43 5.94
C ARG A 117 -8.32 18.41 4.78
N HIS A 118 -7.97 19.70 5.08
CA HIS A 118 -7.97 20.77 4.07
C HIS A 118 -7.07 20.49 2.85
N LEU A 119 -6.06 19.65 2.97
CA LEU A 119 -5.20 19.25 1.84
C LEU A 119 -5.73 18.05 1.07
N THR A 120 -6.76 17.37 1.55
CA THR A 120 -7.34 16.20 0.86
C THR A 120 -8.16 16.66 -0.33
N ARG A 121 -7.76 16.24 -1.53
CA ARG A 121 -8.48 16.56 -2.76
C ARG A 121 -9.44 15.42 -3.13
N PRO A 122 -10.75 15.69 -3.35
CA PRO A 122 -11.69 14.68 -3.83
C PRO A 122 -11.24 14.04 -5.14
N LEU A 123 -11.55 12.75 -5.33
CA LEU A 123 -11.14 12.00 -6.53
C LEU A 123 -11.58 12.65 -7.82
N GLN A 124 -12.79 13.25 -7.84
CA GLN A 124 -13.35 13.95 -9.01
C GLN A 124 -12.50 15.16 -9.46
N ARG A 125 -11.70 15.73 -8.55
CA ARG A 125 -10.79 16.85 -8.83
C ARG A 125 -9.35 16.42 -9.09
N THR A 126 -9.03 15.13 -8.90
CA THR A 126 -7.67 14.63 -9.11
C THR A 126 -7.33 14.62 -10.60
N GLY A 127 -6.20 15.22 -10.96
CA GLY A 127 -5.77 15.37 -12.37
C GLY A 127 -6.44 16.49 -13.14
N LYS A 128 -7.44 17.16 -12.59
CA LYS A 128 -8.01 18.38 -13.18
C LYS A 128 -7.18 19.57 -12.70
N THR A 129 -6.37 20.12 -13.56
CA THR A 129 -5.83 21.47 -13.38
C THR A 129 -6.95 22.42 -13.76
N ASN A 130 -7.31 23.34 -12.86
CA ASN A 130 -8.09 24.50 -13.29
C ASN A 130 -7.27 25.20 -14.36
N LYS A 131 -7.66 25.02 -15.63
CA LYS A 131 -7.18 25.89 -16.68
C LYS A 131 -7.65 27.27 -16.24
N THR A 132 -6.70 28.07 -15.82
CA THR A 132 -6.79 29.52 -15.60
C THR A 132 -8.22 30.05 -15.66
N ILE A 133 -8.90 30.05 -14.52
CA ILE A 133 -9.87 31.10 -14.28
C ILE A 133 -8.98 32.34 -14.20
N ALA A 134 -9.05 33.20 -15.22
CA ALA A 134 -8.48 34.51 -15.10
C ALA A 134 -9.00 35.08 -13.78
N PHE A 135 -8.11 35.31 -12.84
CA PHE A 135 -8.50 35.98 -11.60
C PHE A 135 -9.08 37.30 -12.00
N ASP A 136 -10.37 37.48 -11.84
CA ASP A 136 -10.99 38.76 -11.94
C ASP A 136 -10.48 39.57 -10.75
N ASN A 137 -9.43 40.36 -10.98
CA ASN A 137 -8.85 41.27 -9.99
C ASN A 137 -9.81 42.42 -9.60
N SER A 138 -11.01 42.47 -10.18
CA SER A 138 -12.00 43.50 -9.87
C SER A 138 -12.78 43.22 -8.58
N GLN A 139 -12.70 41.98 -8.05
CA GLN A 139 -13.36 41.62 -6.79
C GLN A 139 -12.31 41.31 -5.73
N SER A 140 -12.23 42.19 -4.73
CA SER A 140 -11.44 41.91 -3.53
C SER A 140 -12.13 40.81 -2.70
N TRP A 141 -11.51 39.66 -2.58
CA TRP A 141 -11.95 38.60 -1.69
C TRP A 141 -11.40 38.88 -0.29
N PHE A 142 -12.26 39.41 0.59
CA PHE A 142 -11.91 39.58 1.99
C PHE A 142 -12.44 38.40 2.79
N CYS A 143 -11.56 37.70 3.45
CA CYS A 143 -11.92 36.83 4.55
C CYS A 143 -11.85 37.67 5.83
N VAL A 144 -12.98 38.21 6.28
CA VAL A 144 -13.06 38.88 7.57
C VAL A 144 -13.11 37.82 8.63
N TYR A 145 -11.98 37.57 9.31
CA TYR A 145 -12.00 36.86 10.57
C TYR A 145 -12.38 37.85 11.67
N GLU A 146 -13.63 37.82 12.10
CA GLU A 146 -13.98 38.45 13.37
C GLU A 146 -13.26 37.64 14.47
N LYS A 147 -12.56 38.42 15.34
CA LYS A 147 -11.87 37.89 16.51
C LYS A 147 -12.85 37.59 17.63
#